data_89812d9f038dfd59bbc2b48adc258c70
#
_entry.id   89812d9f038dfd59bbc2b48adc258c70
#
_cell.length_a   1.000
_cell.length_b   1.000
_cell.length_c   1.000
_cell.angle_alpha   90.00
_cell.angle_beta   90.00
_cell.angle_gamma   90.00
#
_symmetry.space_group_name_H-M   'P 1'
#
loop_
_entity.id
_entity.type
_entity.pdbx_description
1 polymer ?
#
loop_
_entity_poly.entity_id
_entity_poly.type
_entity_poly.pdbx_seq_one_letter_code
_entity_poly.pdbx_strand_id
1 'polypeptide(L)'
;MKSKIKEILFLSIIIFLSSCTKNTLEINNNSNSIQITSPGMYFSPDTLVANVGDTITFSMTATHNAVEVSQETYINNGTESNNGFEINYGETKKLILDQEKVFYYVCQPHVQLNMKGIIIVLE
;
A
#
# COMPACT_ATOMS: atom_id res chain seq x y z
N MET A 1 -40.03 -68.92 25.78
CA MET A 1 -38.85 -68.23 26.26
C MET A 1 -38.73 -66.94 25.46
N LYS A 2 -38.97 -65.83 26.09
CA LYS A 2 -38.94 -64.57 25.42
C LYS A 2 -37.50 -63.97 25.49
N SER A 3 -36.77 -64.10 24.43
CA SER A 3 -35.50 -63.37 24.26
C SER A 3 -35.81 -61.90 24.08
N LYS A 4 -35.57 -61.13 25.11
CA LYS A 4 -35.60 -59.68 24.98
C LYS A 4 -34.28 -59.23 24.34
N ILE A 5 -34.33 -59.08 23.06
CA ILE A 5 -33.30 -58.38 22.36
C ILE A 5 -33.41 -56.88 22.79
N LYS A 6 -32.59 -56.51 23.71
CA LYS A 6 -32.39 -55.10 24.01
C LYS A 6 -31.76 -54.47 22.79
N GLU A 7 -32.59 -53.78 22.05
CA GLU A 7 -32.06 -52.82 21.10
C GLU A 7 -31.29 -51.79 21.87
N ILE A 8 -29.99 -51.95 21.84
CA ILE A 8 -29.07 -50.90 22.25
C ILE A 8 -29.09 -49.89 21.10
N LEU A 9 -29.98 -48.91 21.30
CA LEU A 9 -29.95 -47.72 20.47
C LEU A 9 -28.63 -47.04 20.76
N PHE A 10 -27.63 -47.35 19.95
CA PHE A 10 -26.43 -46.51 19.87
C PHE A 10 -26.87 -45.20 19.26
N LEU A 11 -27.30 -44.32 20.14
CA LEU A 11 -27.44 -42.92 19.79
C LEU A 11 -26.03 -42.40 19.57
N SER A 12 -25.57 -42.58 18.35
CA SER A 12 -24.35 -41.96 17.89
C SER A 12 -24.56 -40.45 17.94
N ILE A 13 -24.21 -39.85 19.08
CA ILE A 13 -24.08 -38.43 19.20
C ILE A 13 -22.87 -38.04 18.34
N ILE A 14 -23.18 -37.75 17.09
CA ILE A 14 -22.19 -37.05 16.24
C ILE A 14 -22.08 -35.64 16.81
N ILE A 15 -21.13 -35.49 17.70
CA ILE A 15 -20.70 -34.18 18.13
C ILE A 15 -20.02 -33.56 16.91
N PHE A 16 -20.79 -32.79 16.17
CA PHE A 16 -20.19 -31.84 15.23
C PHE A 16 -19.43 -30.83 16.07
N LEU A 17 -18.15 -31.09 16.26
CA LEU A 17 -17.21 -30.07 16.66
C LEU A 17 -17.20 -29.09 15.51
N SER A 18 -18.07 -28.09 15.58
CA SER A 18 -17.89 -26.87 14.81
C SER A 18 -16.54 -26.30 15.22
N SER A 19 -15.50 -26.75 14.55
CA SER A 19 -14.24 -26.07 14.56
C SER A 19 -14.50 -24.71 13.91
N CYS A 20 -14.87 -23.73 14.73
CA CYS A 20 -14.67 -22.35 14.37
C CYS A 20 -13.15 -22.20 14.19
N THR A 21 -12.69 -22.41 12.97
CA THR A 21 -11.43 -21.85 12.54
C THR A 21 -11.63 -20.35 12.67
N LYS A 22 -11.18 -19.77 13.77
CA LYS A 22 -10.81 -18.36 13.79
C LYS A 22 -9.81 -18.24 12.65
N ASN A 23 -10.27 -17.73 11.51
CA ASN A 23 -9.35 -17.07 10.61
C ASN A 23 -8.76 -15.95 11.44
N THR A 24 -7.72 -16.27 12.17
CA THR A 24 -6.74 -15.28 12.56
C THR A 24 -6.26 -14.77 11.21
N LEU A 25 -6.74 -13.60 10.84
CA LEU A 25 -6.04 -12.81 9.85
C LEU A 25 -4.64 -12.71 10.43
N GLU A 26 -3.75 -13.57 9.98
CA GLU A 26 -2.35 -13.29 10.12
C GLU A 26 -2.19 -11.97 9.40
N ILE A 27 -2.13 -10.92 10.22
CA ILE A 27 -1.52 -9.68 9.79
C ILE A 27 -0.10 -10.13 9.47
N ASN A 28 0.10 -10.53 8.22
CA ASN A 28 1.41 -10.60 7.66
C ASN A 28 1.95 -9.19 7.83
N ASN A 29 2.72 -9.00 8.91
CA ASN A 29 3.67 -7.92 9.03
C ASN A 29 4.81 -8.17 8.01
N ASN A 30 4.45 -8.60 6.81
CA ASN A 30 5.18 -8.28 5.64
C ASN A 30 4.98 -6.77 5.53
N SER A 31 5.88 -6.01 6.13
CA SER A 31 6.09 -4.65 5.72
C SER A 31 6.50 -4.76 4.25
N ASN A 32 5.49 -4.83 3.37
CA ASN A 32 5.70 -4.67 1.96
C ASN A 32 6.36 -3.31 1.85
N SER A 33 7.67 -3.34 1.68
CA SER A 33 8.44 -2.14 1.38
C SER A 33 7.92 -1.64 0.05
N ILE A 34 6.92 -0.76 0.13
CA ILE A 34 6.36 -0.11 -1.05
C ILE A 34 7.48 0.76 -1.60
N GLN A 35 7.87 0.51 -2.84
CA GLN A 35 8.97 1.22 -3.46
C GLN A 35 8.50 1.99 -4.68
N ILE A 36 8.92 3.26 -4.77
CA ILE A 36 8.76 4.09 -5.96
C ILE A 36 10.14 4.35 -6.55
N THR A 37 10.31 3.98 -7.81
CA THR A 37 11.57 4.14 -8.54
C THR A 37 11.37 5.04 -9.77
N SER A 38 12.48 5.46 -10.37
CA SER A 38 12.48 6.27 -11.60
C SER A 38 13.33 5.59 -12.68
N PRO A 39 12.84 4.48 -13.29
CA PRO A 39 13.62 3.70 -14.25
C PRO A 39 13.78 4.38 -15.62
N GLY A 40 13.01 5.41 -15.89
CA GLY A 40 13.02 6.23 -17.11
C GLY A 40 12.40 7.58 -16.82
N MET A 41 11.83 8.24 -17.80
CA MET A 41 11.12 9.51 -17.64
C MET A 41 9.74 9.34 -17.00
N TYR A 42 9.63 8.46 -16.02
CA TYR A 42 8.40 8.16 -15.28
C TYR A 42 8.72 7.60 -13.89
N PHE A 43 7.77 7.71 -12.98
CA PHE A 43 7.82 7.00 -11.70
C PHE A 43 7.18 5.62 -11.84
N SER A 44 7.70 4.65 -11.12
CA SER A 44 7.16 3.29 -11.12
C SER A 44 6.96 2.79 -9.68
N PRO A 45 5.71 2.58 -9.25
CA PRO A 45 4.47 2.96 -9.92
C PRO A 45 4.28 4.48 -9.98
N ASP A 46 3.51 4.98 -10.92
CA ASP A 46 3.12 6.39 -11.01
C ASP A 46 1.87 6.73 -10.18
N THR A 47 1.06 5.71 -9.89
CA THR A 47 -0.10 5.80 -9.01
C THR A 47 -0.03 4.68 -7.98
N LEU A 48 -0.04 5.06 -6.72
CA LEU A 48 0.06 4.14 -5.58
C LEU A 48 -1.11 4.34 -4.64
N VAL A 49 -1.74 3.25 -4.20
CA VAL A 49 -2.71 3.25 -3.10
C VAL A 49 -2.04 2.59 -1.90
N ALA A 50 -2.06 3.25 -0.77
CA ALA A 50 -1.45 2.81 0.48
C ALA A 50 -2.35 3.16 1.67
N ASN A 51 -1.99 2.72 2.87
CA ASN A 51 -2.72 3.03 4.10
C ASN A 51 -1.90 3.91 5.03
N VAL A 52 -2.59 4.60 5.94
CA VAL A 52 -1.93 5.32 7.03
C VAL A 52 -1.07 4.35 7.82
N GLY A 53 0.17 4.75 8.10
CA GLY A 53 1.19 3.93 8.76
C GLY A 53 2.14 3.21 7.82
N ASP A 54 1.82 3.11 6.54
CA ASP A 54 2.73 2.53 5.56
C ASP A 54 3.98 3.40 5.36
N THR A 55 5.07 2.74 4.99
CA THR A 55 6.33 3.41 4.63
C THR A 55 6.63 3.17 3.17
N ILE A 56 6.81 4.26 2.43
CA ILE A 56 7.25 4.22 1.03
C ILE A 56 8.73 4.52 0.97
N THR A 57 9.47 3.73 0.20
CA THR A 57 10.86 4.02 -0.14
C THR A 57 10.92 4.57 -1.55
N PHE A 58 11.29 5.83 -1.68
CA PHE A 58 11.65 6.42 -2.96
C PHE A 58 13.12 6.10 -3.28
N SER A 59 13.38 5.73 -4.52
CA SER A 59 14.73 5.50 -5.02
C SER A 59 14.90 6.19 -6.37
N MET A 60 15.46 7.37 -6.33
CA MET A 60 15.63 8.23 -7.51
C MET A 60 16.97 7.99 -8.19
N THR A 61 16.99 8.03 -9.51
CA THR A 61 18.23 8.08 -10.27
C THR A 61 18.83 9.49 -10.25
N ALA A 62 20.08 9.64 -10.67
CA ALA A 62 20.81 10.89 -10.56
C ALA A 62 20.22 12.08 -11.35
N THR A 63 19.29 11.80 -12.28
CA THR A 63 18.66 12.81 -13.13
C THR A 63 17.22 13.14 -12.72
N HIS A 64 16.70 12.48 -11.70
CA HIS A 64 15.31 12.60 -11.26
C HIS A 64 15.21 12.99 -9.80
N ASN A 65 14.23 13.82 -9.49
CA ASN A 65 13.78 14.12 -8.14
C ASN A 65 12.28 13.83 -8.00
N ALA A 66 11.75 13.88 -6.81
CA ALA A 66 10.32 13.82 -6.55
C ALA A 66 9.96 14.89 -5.53
N VAL A 67 9.15 15.84 -5.95
CA VAL A 67 8.76 17.01 -5.13
C VAL A 67 7.26 17.05 -4.99
N GLU A 68 6.79 17.10 -3.75
CA GLU A 68 5.35 17.26 -3.49
C GLU A 68 4.90 18.65 -3.94
N VAL A 69 3.78 18.66 -4.65
CA VAL A 69 3.18 19.87 -5.20
C VAL A 69 1.69 19.92 -4.85
N SER A 70 1.06 21.06 -5.04
CA SER A 70 -0.40 21.16 -4.96
C SER A 70 -1.07 20.40 -6.10
N GLN A 71 -2.33 20.02 -5.92
CA GLN A 71 -3.14 19.43 -6.99
C GLN A 71 -3.19 20.33 -8.23
N GLU A 72 -3.33 21.63 -8.03
CA GLU A 72 -3.35 22.61 -9.11
C GLU A 72 -2.03 22.64 -9.88
N THR A 73 -0.90 22.67 -9.18
CA THR A 73 0.44 22.60 -9.77
C THR A 73 0.62 21.30 -10.55
N TYR A 74 0.17 20.18 -10.00
CA TYR A 74 0.22 18.87 -10.64
C TYR A 74 -0.57 18.84 -11.96
N ILE A 75 -1.79 19.36 -11.97
CA ILE A 75 -2.64 19.40 -13.16
C ILE A 75 -2.03 20.27 -14.25
N ASN A 76 -1.43 21.39 -13.88
CA ASN A 76 -0.84 22.35 -14.80
C ASN A 76 0.62 22.04 -15.19
N ASN A 77 1.16 20.87 -14.83
CA ASN A 77 2.56 20.50 -15.05
C ASN A 77 3.55 21.53 -14.50
N GLY A 78 3.19 22.15 -13.37
CA GLY A 78 4.04 23.08 -12.65
C GLY A 78 5.12 22.38 -11.82
N THR A 79 6.04 23.15 -11.29
CA THR A 79 7.20 22.67 -10.53
C THR A 79 7.26 23.20 -9.11
N GLU A 80 6.32 24.03 -8.69
CA GLU A 80 6.33 24.67 -7.39
C GLU A 80 6.04 23.68 -6.26
N SER A 81 6.98 23.56 -5.33
CA SER A 81 6.80 22.79 -4.10
C SER A 81 5.66 23.38 -3.25
N ASN A 82 4.87 22.53 -2.65
CA ASN A 82 3.90 22.92 -1.62
C ASN A 82 4.50 22.89 -0.19
N ASN A 83 5.83 22.77 -0.07
CA ASN A 83 6.58 22.56 1.17
C ASN A 83 6.30 21.21 1.87
N GLY A 84 5.81 20.24 1.12
CA GLY A 84 5.67 18.85 1.55
C GLY A 84 6.98 18.07 1.41
N PHE A 85 6.89 16.79 1.03
CA PHE A 85 8.09 15.99 0.89
C PHE A 85 8.93 16.37 -0.34
N GLU A 86 10.21 16.16 -0.21
CA GLU A 86 11.17 16.31 -1.30
C GLU A 86 12.20 15.18 -1.25
N ILE A 87 12.39 14.52 -2.39
CA ILE A 87 13.41 13.50 -2.63
C ILE A 87 14.37 14.08 -3.67
N ASN A 88 15.62 14.25 -3.29
CA ASN A 88 16.62 14.86 -4.15
C ASN A 88 17.08 13.92 -5.28
N TYR A 89 17.80 14.48 -6.22
CA TYR A 89 18.42 13.73 -7.32
C TYR A 89 19.33 12.62 -6.78
N GLY A 90 19.11 11.39 -7.25
CA GLY A 90 19.89 10.23 -6.83
C GLY A 90 19.68 9.79 -5.39
N GLU A 91 18.72 10.38 -4.68
CA GLU A 91 18.44 10.07 -3.28
C GLU A 91 17.56 8.80 -3.15
N THR A 92 17.86 8.01 -2.12
CA THR A 92 16.95 7.00 -1.59
C THR A 92 16.46 7.48 -0.23
N LYS A 93 15.15 7.64 -0.10
CA LYS A 93 14.53 8.21 1.10
C LYS A 93 13.22 7.49 1.44
N LYS A 94 12.98 7.31 2.73
CA LYS A 94 11.73 6.76 3.25
C LYS A 94 10.76 7.87 3.62
N LEU A 95 9.51 7.70 3.21
CA LEU A 95 8.38 8.55 3.58
C LEU A 95 7.37 7.72 4.37
N ILE A 96 7.07 8.13 5.59
CA ILE A 96 6.02 7.53 6.42
C ILE A 96 4.72 8.26 6.11
N LEU A 97 3.68 7.50 5.78
CA LEU A 97 2.35 8.02 5.50
C LEU A 97 1.57 8.14 6.81
N ASP A 98 1.53 9.32 7.39
CA ASP A 98 0.99 9.57 8.73
C ASP A 98 -0.44 10.13 8.74
N GLN A 99 -1.03 10.35 7.57
CA GLN A 99 -2.38 10.90 7.42
C GLN A 99 -3.07 10.42 6.14
N GLU A 100 -4.38 10.29 6.21
CA GLU A 100 -5.24 10.11 5.03
C GLU A 100 -5.15 11.36 4.14
N LYS A 101 -4.62 11.18 2.94
CA LYS A 101 -4.37 12.28 2.02
C LYS A 101 -4.03 11.76 0.63
N VAL A 102 -4.25 12.58 -0.38
CA VAL A 102 -3.69 12.40 -1.71
C VAL A 102 -2.44 13.27 -1.85
N PHE A 103 -1.31 12.63 -2.10
CA PHE A 103 -0.06 13.32 -2.41
C PHE A 103 0.11 13.40 -3.92
N TYR A 104 0.34 14.59 -4.42
CA TYR A 104 0.71 14.87 -5.81
C TYR A 104 2.18 15.23 -5.85
N TYR A 105 2.94 14.64 -6.75
CA TYR A 105 4.36 14.93 -6.86
C TYR A 105 4.84 14.89 -8.32
N VAL A 106 5.91 15.59 -8.59
CA VAL A 106 6.48 15.74 -9.91
C VAL A 106 8.00 15.56 -9.88
N CYS A 107 8.57 15.14 -11.01
CA CYS A 107 10.00 15.33 -11.29
C CYS A 107 10.16 16.69 -11.95
N GLN A 108 10.76 17.64 -11.25
CA GLN A 108 10.81 19.03 -11.72
C GLN A 108 11.42 19.20 -13.12
N PRO A 109 12.56 18.56 -13.47
CA PRO A 109 13.12 18.72 -14.81
C PRO A 109 12.33 18.00 -15.92
N HIS A 110 11.45 17.05 -15.57
CA HIS A 110 10.78 16.21 -16.56
C HIS A 110 9.25 16.26 -16.50
N VAL A 111 8.68 17.15 -15.70
CA VAL A 111 7.21 17.28 -15.58
C VAL A 111 6.54 17.61 -16.92
N GLN A 112 7.22 18.33 -17.81
CA GLN A 112 6.73 18.63 -19.16
C GLN A 112 6.66 17.37 -20.04
N LEU A 113 7.36 16.31 -19.66
CA LEU A 113 7.26 14.97 -20.26
C LEU A 113 6.26 14.07 -19.50
N ASN A 114 5.43 14.67 -18.66
CA ASN A 114 4.45 13.99 -17.82
C ASN A 114 5.06 13.06 -16.75
N MET A 115 6.30 13.35 -16.30
CA MET A 115 6.92 12.61 -15.20
C MET A 115 6.38 13.12 -13.86
N LYS A 116 5.28 12.52 -13.42
CA LYS A 116 4.58 12.87 -12.20
C LYS A 116 3.85 11.67 -11.61
N GLY A 117 3.51 11.72 -10.33
CA GLY A 117 2.87 10.61 -9.65
C GLY A 117 1.88 11.04 -8.57
N ILE A 118 1.10 10.07 -8.13
CA ILE A 118 0.07 10.23 -7.10
C ILE A 118 0.20 9.11 -6.08
N ILE A 119 0.12 9.45 -4.79
CA ILE A 119 -0.06 8.50 -3.71
C ILE A 119 -1.41 8.78 -3.05
N ILE A 120 -2.28 7.78 -3.05
CA ILE A 120 -3.59 7.84 -2.39
C ILE A 120 -3.48 7.08 -1.08
N VAL A 121 -3.57 7.79 0.04
CA VAL A 121 -3.47 7.20 1.37
C VAL A 121 -4.87 7.08 1.96
N LEU A 122 -5.23 5.85 2.31
CA LEU A 122 -6.49 5.49 2.94
C LEU A 122 -6.29 5.23 4.44
N GLU A 123 -7.37 5.22 5.20
CA GLU A 123 -7.36 4.84 6.63
C GLU A 123 -6.85 3.41 6.87
#